data_0fb2a6bc2357044782fc194094552445
#
_entry.id   0fb2a6bc2357044782fc194094552445
#
_cell.length_a   1.000
_cell.length_b   1.000
_cell.length_c   1.000
_cell.angle_alpha   90.00
_cell.angle_beta   90.00
_cell.angle_gamma   90.00
#
_symmetry.space_group_name_H-M   'P 1'
#
loop_
_entity.id
_entity.type
_entity.pdbx_description
1 polymer ?
#
loop_
_entity_poly.entity_id
_entity_poly.type
_entity_poly.pdbx_seq_one_letter_code
_entity_poly.pdbx_strand_id
1 'polypeptide(L)'
;MRNASQLVAFVNAVAMCFAFTPAEGLPLPACFDHLSTSDTDRKWGWMWGWKDELPEEKRLYYGPVLARKPTFVSMRFLPVLYATFGRAGEADDHLEDVRSGRLSDIARRIIELVTQKGEVQTRRMRAELGITSREGRTQYGKALDEVQRLMYVARVKAVGEGREEYNYTYDLFVRRYPEIVRAAEPIASADARARALARAVKLAGGLTEKQAAKLFDWGEEPLRRAVERLAAARGVVRLERGREAIVVLRRYADAA
;
A
#
# COMPACT_ATOMS: atom_id res chain seq x y z
N MET A 1 -20.34 5.97 -6.14
CA MET A 1 -19.76 7.27 -5.68
C MET A 1 -19.73 8.25 -6.85
N ARG A 2 -19.99 9.55 -6.60
CA ARG A 2 -20.06 10.60 -7.65
C ARG A 2 -19.12 11.78 -7.39
N ASN A 3 -18.46 11.83 -6.25
CA ASN A 3 -17.53 12.90 -5.88
C ASN A 3 -16.45 12.41 -4.90
N ALA A 4 -15.40 13.22 -4.73
CA ALA A 4 -14.24 12.93 -3.88
C ALA A 4 -14.62 12.66 -2.41
N SER A 5 -15.58 13.40 -1.84
CA SER A 5 -16.00 13.19 -0.45
C SER A 5 -16.65 11.82 -0.24
N GLN A 6 -17.44 11.34 -1.21
CA GLN A 6 -18.01 9.99 -1.16
C GLN A 6 -16.93 8.90 -1.30
N LEU A 7 -15.89 9.14 -2.11
CA LEU A 7 -14.74 8.24 -2.21
C LEU A 7 -14.00 8.19 -0.87
N VAL A 8 -13.71 9.33 -0.25
CA VAL A 8 -13.08 9.39 1.08
C VAL A 8 -13.92 8.66 2.12
N ALA A 9 -15.25 8.85 2.13
CA ALA A 9 -16.14 8.15 3.04
C ALA A 9 -16.11 6.63 2.82
N PHE A 10 -16.12 6.18 1.56
CA PHE A 10 -16.00 4.77 1.22
C PHE A 10 -14.68 4.17 1.70
N VAL A 11 -13.53 4.83 1.39
CA VAL A 11 -12.22 4.35 1.83
C VAL A 11 -12.11 4.34 3.36
N ASN A 12 -12.69 5.34 4.05
CA ASN A 12 -12.73 5.34 5.52
C ASN A 12 -13.55 4.17 6.08
N ALA A 13 -14.62 3.76 5.42
CA ALA A 13 -15.44 2.62 5.83
C ALA A 13 -14.73 1.28 5.61
N VAL A 14 -14.04 1.11 4.45
CA VAL A 14 -13.34 -0.13 4.12
C VAL A 14 -11.89 -0.16 4.62
N ALA A 15 -11.33 0.97 5.07
CA ALA A 15 -9.97 1.19 5.54
C ALA A 15 -8.90 1.12 4.45
N MET A 16 -8.97 0.18 3.53
CA MET A 16 -8.06 -0.01 2.40
C MET A 16 -8.79 -0.67 1.23
N CYS A 17 -8.49 -0.28 0.01
CA CYS A 17 -9.06 -0.86 -1.21
C CYS A 17 -8.19 -0.54 -2.42
N PHE A 18 -8.34 -1.31 -3.49
CA PHE A 18 -7.70 -0.95 -4.75
C PHE A 18 -8.31 0.32 -5.34
N ALA A 19 -7.50 1.13 -6.01
CA ALA A 19 -8.01 2.26 -6.79
C ALA A 19 -8.76 1.78 -8.03
N PHE A 20 -8.17 0.81 -8.74
CA PHE A 20 -8.68 0.20 -9.96
C PHE A 20 -8.88 -1.29 -9.76
N THR A 21 -9.81 -1.90 -10.50
CA THR A 21 -10.06 -3.33 -10.45
C THR A 21 -8.80 -4.12 -10.80
N PRO A 22 -8.28 -4.96 -9.90
CA PRO A 22 -7.10 -5.76 -10.22
C PRO A 22 -7.47 -6.94 -11.12
N ALA A 23 -6.67 -7.19 -12.16
CA ALA A 23 -6.92 -8.28 -13.10
C ALA A 23 -6.78 -9.69 -12.50
N GLU A 24 -6.11 -9.81 -11.36
CA GLU A 24 -5.76 -11.11 -10.77
C GLU A 24 -6.77 -11.68 -9.77
N GLY A 25 -8.01 -11.18 -9.77
CA GLY A 25 -9.08 -11.72 -8.91
C GLY A 25 -8.79 -11.63 -7.40
N LEU A 26 -8.08 -10.59 -6.97
CA LEU A 26 -7.86 -10.33 -5.55
C LEU A 26 -9.16 -9.85 -4.90
N PRO A 27 -9.62 -10.47 -3.82
CA PRO A 27 -10.99 -10.31 -3.31
C PRO A 27 -11.16 -9.08 -2.40
N LEU A 28 -10.53 -7.97 -2.74
CA LEU A 28 -10.76 -6.69 -2.06
C LEU A 28 -11.51 -5.72 -2.98
N PRO A 29 -12.32 -4.81 -2.42
CA PRO A 29 -13.05 -3.83 -3.22
C PRO A 29 -12.11 -2.91 -3.99
N ALA A 30 -12.55 -2.45 -5.16
CA ALA A 30 -11.89 -1.43 -5.94
C ALA A 30 -12.77 -0.18 -6.06
N CYS A 31 -12.19 1.01 -5.86
CA CYS A 31 -12.94 2.26 -5.93
C CYS A 31 -13.62 2.45 -7.28
N PHE A 32 -12.93 2.08 -8.36
CA PHE A 32 -13.42 2.24 -9.73
C PHE A 32 -14.77 1.54 -9.97
N ASP A 33 -14.98 0.36 -9.36
CA ASP A 33 -16.20 -0.45 -9.52
C ASP A 33 -17.41 0.18 -8.81
N HIS A 34 -17.16 1.04 -7.82
CA HIS A 34 -18.19 1.71 -7.03
C HIS A 34 -18.53 3.13 -7.52
N LEU A 35 -18.01 3.54 -8.70
CA LEU A 35 -18.36 4.82 -9.30
C LEU A 35 -19.73 4.76 -9.95
N SER A 36 -20.62 5.69 -9.58
CA SER A 36 -22.03 5.70 -9.98
C SER A 36 -22.25 6.52 -11.27
N THR A 37 -21.68 6.05 -12.37
CA THR A 37 -21.93 6.52 -13.73
C THR A 37 -21.69 5.37 -14.71
N SER A 38 -22.40 5.33 -15.81
CA SER A 38 -22.17 4.43 -16.94
C SER A 38 -21.11 4.96 -17.91
N ASP A 39 -20.81 6.24 -17.83
CA ASP A 39 -19.81 6.92 -18.67
C ASP A 39 -18.40 6.55 -18.21
N THR A 40 -17.71 5.76 -19.03
CA THR A 40 -16.37 5.25 -18.73
C THR A 40 -15.31 6.35 -18.70
N ASP A 41 -15.40 7.33 -19.61
CA ASP A 41 -14.43 8.43 -19.66
C ASP A 41 -14.55 9.32 -18.42
N ARG A 42 -15.77 9.55 -17.97
CA ARG A 42 -16.04 10.25 -16.69
C ARG A 42 -15.48 9.49 -15.49
N LYS A 43 -15.63 8.14 -15.45
CA LYS A 43 -15.00 7.33 -14.39
C LYS A 43 -13.49 7.52 -14.36
N TRP A 44 -12.85 7.44 -15.53
CA TRP A 44 -11.41 7.64 -15.64
C TRP A 44 -10.99 9.05 -15.24
N GLY A 45 -11.72 10.09 -15.68
CA GLY A 45 -11.47 11.47 -15.32
C GLY A 45 -11.51 11.68 -13.80
N TRP A 46 -12.56 11.17 -13.14
CA TRP A 46 -12.68 11.27 -11.67
C TRP A 46 -11.53 10.56 -10.95
N MET A 47 -11.26 9.31 -11.29
CA MET A 47 -10.21 8.54 -10.64
C MET A 47 -8.82 9.11 -10.92
N TRP A 48 -8.61 9.68 -12.12
CA TRP A 48 -7.34 10.30 -12.49
C TRP A 48 -7.07 11.56 -11.67
N GLY A 49 -8.07 12.41 -11.44
CA GLY A 49 -7.96 13.57 -10.56
C GLY A 49 -7.80 13.16 -9.09
N TRP A 50 -8.73 12.35 -8.58
CA TRP A 50 -8.77 12.02 -7.15
C TRP A 50 -7.56 11.23 -6.64
N LYS A 51 -6.91 10.41 -7.47
CA LYS A 51 -5.68 9.71 -7.09
C LYS A 51 -4.48 10.63 -6.83
N ASP A 52 -4.57 11.87 -7.32
CA ASP A 52 -3.54 12.89 -7.12
C ASP A 52 -3.98 13.91 -6.05
N GLU A 53 -5.17 14.46 -6.16
CA GLU A 53 -5.71 15.48 -5.25
C GLU A 53 -5.83 14.97 -3.80
N LEU A 54 -6.42 13.79 -3.59
CA LEU A 54 -6.69 13.30 -2.25
C LEU A 54 -5.44 12.97 -1.42
N PRO A 55 -4.36 12.40 -1.99
CA PRO A 55 -3.09 12.24 -1.28
C PRO A 55 -2.35 13.57 -1.08
N GLU A 56 -2.42 14.50 -2.03
CA GLU A 56 -1.83 15.84 -1.87
C GLU A 56 -2.45 16.57 -0.68
N GLU A 57 -3.78 16.52 -0.56
CA GLU A 57 -4.56 17.07 0.56
C GLU A 57 -4.46 16.22 1.86
N LYS A 58 -3.73 15.11 1.86
CA LYS A 58 -3.64 14.15 2.96
C LYS A 58 -5.00 13.61 3.45
N ARG A 59 -6.00 13.59 2.59
CA ARG A 59 -7.33 13.02 2.90
C ARG A 59 -7.31 11.51 2.82
N LEU A 60 -6.51 10.95 1.94
CA LEU A 60 -6.21 9.52 1.79
C LEU A 60 -4.73 9.32 1.49
N TYR A 61 -4.21 8.17 1.82
CA TYR A 61 -2.93 7.72 1.28
C TYR A 61 -3.16 6.98 -0.04
N TYR A 62 -2.23 7.15 -0.99
CA TYR A 62 -2.23 6.43 -2.27
C TYR A 62 -0.84 5.90 -2.60
N GLY A 63 -0.73 4.60 -2.87
CA GLY A 63 0.52 3.94 -3.20
C GLY A 63 0.33 2.45 -3.53
N PRO A 64 1.37 1.74 -4.00
CA PRO A 64 1.29 0.34 -4.41
C PRO A 64 1.45 -0.64 -3.24
N VAL A 65 0.74 -0.40 -2.11
CA VAL A 65 0.97 -1.10 -0.84
C VAL A 65 0.28 -2.46 -0.73
N LEU A 66 -0.75 -2.73 -1.52
CA LEU A 66 -1.41 -4.03 -1.58
C LEU A 66 -1.17 -4.69 -2.94
N ALA A 67 -0.59 -5.88 -2.93
CA ALA A 67 -0.29 -6.69 -4.13
C ALA A 67 0.46 -5.90 -5.22
N ARG A 68 1.23 -4.89 -4.86
CA ARG A 68 1.94 -3.96 -5.77
C ARG A 68 0.99 -3.22 -6.73
N LYS A 69 -0.26 -3.03 -6.33
CA LYS A 69 -1.29 -2.35 -7.11
C LYS A 69 -1.65 -0.99 -6.51
N PRO A 70 -2.08 -0.03 -7.34
CA PRO A 70 -2.58 1.25 -6.87
C PRO A 70 -3.67 1.06 -5.80
N THR A 71 -3.43 1.54 -4.61
CA THR A 71 -4.25 1.32 -3.42
C THR A 71 -4.55 2.64 -2.74
N PHE A 72 -5.79 2.86 -2.35
CA PHE A 72 -6.17 3.88 -1.37
C PHE A 72 -6.22 3.29 0.03
N VAL A 73 -5.67 4.05 0.99
CA VAL A 73 -5.73 3.71 2.41
C VAL A 73 -6.26 4.90 3.20
N SER A 74 -7.18 4.65 4.12
CA SER A 74 -7.66 5.70 5.02
C SER A 74 -6.54 6.16 5.96
N MET A 75 -6.47 7.45 6.26
CA MET A 75 -5.46 8.00 7.18
C MET A 75 -5.55 7.39 8.58
N ARG A 76 -6.74 6.92 8.99
CA ARG A 76 -6.95 6.23 10.29
C ARG A 76 -6.35 4.83 10.32
N PHE A 77 -6.25 4.15 9.18
CA PHE A 77 -5.72 2.79 9.09
C PHE A 77 -4.24 2.76 8.67
N LEU A 78 -3.74 3.85 8.12
CA LEU A 78 -2.36 3.96 7.64
C LEU A 78 -1.30 3.65 8.73
N PRO A 79 -1.46 4.07 10.02
CA PRO A 79 -0.55 3.68 11.09
C PRO A 79 -0.44 2.16 11.28
N VAL A 80 -1.56 1.43 11.13
CA VAL A 80 -1.56 -0.04 11.21
C VAL A 80 -0.73 -0.63 10.08
N LEU A 81 -0.91 -0.17 8.84
CA LEU A 81 -0.10 -0.67 7.72
C LEU A 81 1.39 -0.31 7.87
N TYR A 82 1.71 0.91 8.30
CA TYR A 82 3.10 1.30 8.55
C TYR A 82 3.74 0.43 9.64
N ALA A 83 3.05 0.18 10.74
CA ALA A 83 3.55 -0.65 11.84
C ALA A 83 3.81 -2.12 11.44
N THR A 84 3.26 -2.61 10.32
CA THR A 84 3.55 -3.99 9.84
C THR A 84 5.03 -4.19 9.51
N PHE A 85 5.77 -3.11 9.20
CA PHE A 85 7.20 -3.17 8.88
C PHE A 85 8.08 -3.26 10.12
N GLY A 86 7.58 -2.86 11.30
CA GLY A 86 8.34 -2.89 12.57
C GLY A 86 9.49 -1.91 12.63
N ARG A 87 9.38 -0.78 11.90
CA ARG A 87 10.40 0.27 11.85
C ARG A 87 10.05 1.41 12.81
N ALA A 88 11.09 2.05 13.34
CA ALA A 88 10.96 3.21 14.21
C ALA A 88 10.78 4.53 13.44
N GLY A 89 11.12 4.57 12.15
CA GLY A 89 11.13 5.79 11.33
C GLY A 89 12.50 6.49 11.36
N GLU A 90 13.54 5.77 11.77
CA GLU A 90 14.91 6.29 11.83
C GLU A 90 15.52 6.41 10.43
N ALA A 91 16.54 7.28 10.32
CA ALA A 91 17.16 7.61 9.04
C ALA A 91 17.86 6.40 8.36
N ASP A 92 18.27 5.42 9.13
CA ASP A 92 19.01 4.23 8.71
C ASP A 92 18.18 2.94 8.66
N ASP A 93 16.88 2.99 8.99
CA ASP A 93 15.95 1.85 8.92
C ASP A 93 16.05 1.05 7.60
N HIS A 94 16.37 1.74 6.49
CA HIS A 94 16.49 1.11 5.18
C HIS A 94 17.73 0.23 5.03
N LEU A 95 18.79 0.43 5.83
CA LEU A 95 20.03 -0.33 5.71
C LEU A 95 19.85 -1.81 6.06
N GLU A 96 18.94 -2.13 7.01
CA GLU A 96 18.61 -3.51 7.35
C GLU A 96 17.85 -4.19 6.20
N ASP A 97 16.94 -3.46 5.53
CA ASP A 97 16.21 -3.97 4.38
C ASP A 97 17.14 -4.20 3.18
N VAL A 98 18.19 -3.40 3.03
CA VAL A 98 19.24 -3.63 2.02
C VAL A 98 20.07 -4.89 2.37
N ARG A 99 20.54 -5.03 3.61
CA ARG A 99 21.34 -6.19 4.04
C ARG A 99 20.56 -7.51 3.90
N SER A 100 19.26 -7.49 4.18
CA SER A 100 18.39 -8.66 4.04
C SER A 100 17.91 -8.92 2.60
N GLY A 101 18.30 -8.09 1.63
CA GLY A 101 17.90 -8.21 0.23
C GLY A 101 16.44 -7.81 -0.05
N ARG A 102 15.77 -7.15 0.88
CA ARG A 102 14.42 -6.62 0.70
C ARG A 102 14.38 -5.34 -0.11
N LEU A 103 15.50 -4.60 -0.15
CA LEU A 103 15.69 -3.41 -0.98
C LEU A 103 16.84 -3.61 -1.96
N SER A 104 16.62 -3.23 -3.20
CA SER A 104 17.66 -3.14 -4.22
C SER A 104 18.62 -1.96 -3.99
N ASP A 105 19.82 -2.00 -4.58
CA ASP A 105 20.76 -0.87 -4.48
C ASP A 105 20.18 0.43 -5.06
N ILE A 106 19.44 0.34 -6.16
CA ILE A 106 18.76 1.53 -6.72
C ILE A 106 17.72 2.09 -5.74
N ALA A 107 16.99 1.22 -5.04
CA ALA A 107 16.02 1.63 -4.01
C ALA A 107 16.73 2.34 -2.85
N ARG A 108 17.87 1.83 -2.38
CA ARG A 108 18.72 2.47 -1.37
C ARG A 108 19.11 3.88 -1.82
N ARG A 109 19.66 4.01 -3.03
CA ARG A 109 20.10 5.29 -3.62
C ARG A 109 18.94 6.29 -3.76
N ILE A 110 17.73 5.83 -4.07
CA ILE A 110 16.51 6.67 -4.09
C ILE A 110 16.25 7.23 -2.70
N ILE A 111 16.28 6.39 -1.65
CA ILE A 111 16.04 6.83 -0.27
C ILE A 111 17.08 7.85 0.16
N GLU A 112 18.38 7.56 -0.07
CA GLU A 112 19.48 8.46 0.29
C GLU A 112 19.37 9.81 -0.43
N LEU A 113 19.02 9.81 -1.72
CA LEU A 113 18.84 11.04 -2.50
C LEU A 113 17.68 11.89 -1.93
N VAL A 114 16.53 11.26 -1.66
CA VAL A 114 15.36 11.96 -1.08
C VAL A 114 15.66 12.43 0.35
N THR A 115 16.48 11.68 1.10
CA THR A 115 16.93 12.11 2.44
C THR A 115 17.72 13.40 2.36
N GLN A 116 18.64 13.50 1.42
CA GLN A 116 19.52 14.67 1.25
C GLN A 116 18.81 15.89 0.63
N LYS A 117 17.96 15.65 -0.37
CA LYS A 117 17.41 16.74 -1.21
C LYS A 117 16.03 17.22 -0.76
N GLY A 118 15.33 16.46 0.09
CA GLY A 118 13.92 16.71 0.38
C GLY A 118 13.00 16.24 -0.75
N GLU A 119 12.00 17.05 -1.10
CA GLU A 119 11.11 16.76 -2.20
C GLU A 119 11.82 16.69 -3.55
N VAL A 120 11.71 15.55 -4.25
CA VAL A 120 12.36 15.34 -5.55
C VAL A 120 11.35 14.82 -6.58
N GLN A 121 11.34 15.45 -7.75
CA GLN A 121 10.56 14.97 -8.89
C GLN A 121 11.19 13.73 -9.52
N THR A 122 10.37 12.82 -10.05
CA THR A 122 10.83 11.57 -10.69
C THR A 122 11.86 11.80 -11.79
N ARG A 123 11.69 12.83 -12.64
CA ARG A 123 12.64 13.14 -13.72
C ARG A 123 13.99 13.57 -13.15
N ARG A 124 13.98 14.47 -12.15
CA ARG A 124 15.19 14.93 -11.48
C ARG A 124 15.89 13.78 -10.75
N MET A 125 15.13 12.94 -10.05
CA MET A 125 15.64 11.77 -9.34
C MET A 125 16.40 10.82 -10.31
N ARG A 126 15.84 10.54 -11.49
CA ARG A 126 16.53 9.74 -12.51
C ARG A 126 17.81 10.38 -13.00
N ALA A 127 17.81 11.69 -13.24
CA ALA A 127 18.99 12.43 -13.69
C ALA A 127 20.10 12.39 -12.64
N GLU A 128 19.78 12.68 -11.38
CA GLU A 128 20.75 12.66 -10.25
C GLU A 128 21.33 11.24 -10.02
N LEU A 129 20.55 10.20 -10.27
CA LEU A 129 21.01 8.80 -10.18
C LEU A 129 21.75 8.30 -11.43
N GLY A 130 21.91 9.13 -12.47
CA GLY A 130 22.60 8.77 -13.71
C GLY A 130 21.84 7.73 -14.56
N ILE A 131 20.50 7.67 -14.45
CA ILE A 131 19.68 6.66 -15.14
C ILE A 131 19.26 7.17 -16.51
N THR A 132 20.02 6.77 -17.53
CA THR A 132 19.81 7.21 -18.94
C THR A 132 19.30 6.10 -19.85
N SER A 133 19.77 4.85 -19.65
CA SER A 133 19.41 3.72 -20.50
C SER A 133 17.96 3.25 -20.34
N ARG A 134 17.44 2.55 -21.35
CA ARG A 134 16.09 1.94 -21.28
C ARG A 134 15.99 0.91 -20.15
N GLU A 135 17.02 0.07 -20.00
CA GLU A 135 17.08 -0.93 -18.95
C GLU A 135 17.14 -0.29 -17.55
N GLY A 136 18.02 0.72 -17.38
CA GLY A 136 18.09 1.49 -16.14
C GLY A 136 16.75 2.12 -15.75
N ARG A 137 15.99 2.65 -16.72
CA ARG A 137 14.63 3.17 -16.47
C ARG A 137 13.67 2.10 -15.97
N THR A 138 13.77 0.88 -16.49
CA THR A 138 12.95 -0.25 -16.03
C THR A 138 13.33 -0.67 -14.61
N GLN A 139 14.61 -0.76 -14.31
CA GLN A 139 15.11 -1.08 -12.96
C GLN A 139 14.75 0.02 -11.96
N TYR A 140 14.87 1.29 -12.35
CA TYR A 140 14.42 2.42 -11.55
C TYR A 140 12.92 2.36 -11.23
N GLY A 141 12.08 2.03 -12.22
CA GLY A 141 10.64 1.88 -12.00
C GLY A 141 10.33 0.83 -10.94
N LYS A 142 11.00 -0.34 -11.01
CA LYS A 142 10.87 -1.39 -9.99
C LYS A 142 11.34 -0.92 -8.61
N ALA A 143 12.49 -0.23 -8.54
CA ALA A 143 13.02 0.30 -7.30
C ALA A 143 12.12 1.38 -6.68
N LEU A 144 11.54 2.25 -7.52
CA LEU A 144 10.58 3.25 -7.04
C LEU A 144 9.30 2.60 -6.49
N ASP A 145 8.81 1.52 -7.11
CA ASP A 145 7.71 0.74 -6.55
C ASP A 145 8.08 0.08 -5.22
N GLU A 146 9.31 -0.45 -5.10
CA GLU A 146 9.85 -1.02 -3.86
C GLU A 146 9.77 -0.02 -2.70
N VAL A 147 10.36 1.17 -2.88
CA VAL A 147 10.42 2.18 -1.81
C VAL A 147 9.05 2.75 -1.45
N GLN A 148 8.11 2.81 -2.40
CA GLN A 148 6.73 3.21 -2.11
C GLN A 148 5.96 2.10 -1.38
N ARG A 149 6.08 0.85 -1.84
CA ARG A 149 5.43 -0.31 -1.25
C ARG A 149 5.85 -0.50 0.21
N LEU A 150 7.13 -0.34 0.49
CA LEU A 150 7.70 -0.43 1.82
C LEU A 150 7.53 0.87 2.62
N MET A 151 6.83 1.89 2.11
CA MET A 151 6.60 3.18 2.77
C MET A 151 7.88 3.89 3.23
N TYR A 152 8.96 3.82 2.44
CA TYR A 152 10.14 4.68 2.63
C TYR A 152 9.91 6.05 2.01
N VAL A 153 9.27 6.09 0.84
CA VAL A 153 8.88 7.33 0.19
C VAL A 153 7.37 7.36 -0.08
N ALA A 154 6.83 8.55 -0.13
CA ALA A 154 5.44 8.80 -0.47
C ALA A 154 5.33 9.86 -1.57
N ARG A 155 4.26 9.80 -2.36
CA ARG A 155 3.91 10.86 -3.29
C ARG A 155 3.50 12.09 -2.52
N VAL A 156 4.01 13.24 -2.93
CA VAL A 156 3.64 14.55 -2.39
C VAL A 156 2.58 15.18 -3.26
N LYS A 157 2.86 15.28 -4.57
CA LYS A 157 1.97 15.88 -5.56
C LYS A 157 2.28 15.39 -6.97
N ALA A 158 1.31 15.49 -7.86
CA ALA A 158 1.51 15.40 -9.30
C ALA A 158 1.93 16.77 -9.84
N VAL A 159 2.76 16.78 -10.89
CA VAL A 159 3.23 18.00 -11.57
C VAL A 159 3.24 17.78 -13.07
N GLY A 160 3.02 18.87 -13.85
CA GLY A 160 2.96 18.86 -15.29
C GLY A 160 1.57 18.57 -15.84
N GLU A 161 1.27 19.10 -17.00
CA GLU A 161 0.02 18.90 -17.73
C GLU A 161 0.24 17.95 -18.91
N GLY A 162 -0.77 17.11 -19.20
CA GLY A 162 -0.69 16.14 -20.27
C GLY A 162 0.25 14.96 -20.00
N ARG A 163 0.21 13.98 -20.91
CA ARG A 163 0.88 12.67 -20.72
C ARG A 163 2.40 12.75 -20.69
N GLU A 164 3.00 13.67 -21.43
CA GLU A 164 4.45 13.77 -21.57
C GLU A 164 5.10 14.52 -20.42
N GLU A 165 4.41 15.48 -19.82
CA GLU A 165 4.92 16.29 -18.72
C GLU A 165 4.55 15.73 -17.35
N TYR A 166 3.55 14.86 -17.29
CA TYR A 166 3.03 14.29 -16.07
C TYR A 166 4.10 13.55 -15.28
N ASN A 167 4.30 13.98 -14.05
CA ASN A 167 5.38 13.57 -13.19
C ASN A 167 4.94 13.63 -11.72
N TYR A 168 5.65 12.93 -10.84
CA TYR A 168 5.38 12.98 -9.41
C TYR A 168 6.56 13.54 -8.64
N THR A 169 6.24 14.30 -7.60
CA THR A 169 7.18 14.67 -6.55
C THR A 169 7.05 13.67 -5.40
N TYR A 170 8.17 13.22 -4.87
CA TYR A 170 8.27 12.28 -3.75
C TYR A 170 9.03 12.92 -2.60
N ASP A 171 8.67 12.52 -1.39
CA ASP A 171 9.43 12.80 -0.18
C ASP A 171 9.50 11.54 0.69
N LEU A 172 10.35 11.55 1.74
CA LEU A 172 10.36 10.48 2.73
C LEU A 172 8.96 10.36 3.36
N PHE A 173 8.49 9.13 3.51
CA PHE A 173 7.21 8.85 4.17
C PHE A 173 7.16 9.46 5.56
N VAL A 174 8.24 9.33 6.35
CA VAL A 174 8.34 9.85 7.71
C VAL A 174 8.27 11.38 7.79
N ARG A 175 8.76 12.11 6.77
CA ARG A 175 8.64 13.56 6.67
C ARG A 175 7.24 13.99 6.21
N ARG A 176 6.67 13.26 5.27
CA ARG A 176 5.34 13.55 4.73
C ARG A 176 4.23 13.29 5.74
N TYR A 177 4.38 12.22 6.55
CA TYR A 177 3.36 11.70 7.47
C TYR A 177 3.91 11.46 8.89
N PRO A 178 4.52 12.46 9.56
CA PRO A 178 5.10 12.27 10.89
C PRO A 178 4.06 11.87 11.94
N GLU A 179 2.81 12.30 11.79
CA GLU A 179 1.70 11.93 12.65
C GLU A 179 1.34 10.44 12.53
N ILE A 180 1.49 9.85 11.34
CA ILE A 180 1.25 8.43 11.09
C ILE A 180 2.33 7.59 11.76
N VAL A 181 3.60 8.00 11.63
CA VAL A 181 4.73 7.33 12.27
C VAL A 181 4.56 7.30 13.79
N ARG A 182 4.29 8.46 14.41
CA ARG A 182 4.02 8.54 15.85
C ARG A 182 2.83 7.67 16.29
N ALA A 183 1.74 7.66 15.50
CA ALA A 183 0.58 6.83 15.81
C ALA A 183 0.86 5.32 15.63
N ALA A 184 1.89 4.94 14.87
CA ALA A 184 2.31 3.57 14.66
C ALA A 184 3.24 3.04 15.77
N GLU A 185 4.01 3.91 16.44
CA GLU A 185 4.98 3.52 17.49
C GLU A 185 4.43 2.55 18.56
N PRO A 186 3.22 2.77 19.14
CA PRO A 186 2.68 1.87 20.15
C PRO A 186 2.13 0.55 19.57
N ILE A 187 2.17 0.33 18.25
CA ILE A 187 1.60 -0.83 17.60
C ILE A 187 2.70 -1.84 17.28
N ALA A 188 2.79 -2.91 18.05
CA ALA A 188 3.70 -4.02 17.74
C ALA A 188 3.43 -4.57 16.32
N SER A 189 4.49 -4.87 15.55
CA SER A 189 4.36 -5.31 14.16
C SER A 189 3.51 -6.59 13.99
N ALA A 190 3.56 -7.50 14.97
CA ALA A 190 2.72 -8.69 15.01
C ALA A 190 1.23 -8.35 15.15
N ASP A 191 0.89 -7.36 15.99
CA ASP A 191 -0.49 -6.86 16.15
C ASP A 191 -0.95 -6.12 14.91
N ALA A 192 -0.08 -5.32 14.32
CA ALA A 192 -0.34 -4.61 13.09
C ALA A 192 -0.68 -5.58 11.95
N ARG A 193 0.11 -6.64 11.77
CA ARG A 193 -0.15 -7.68 10.76
C ARG A 193 -1.46 -8.40 11.01
N ALA A 194 -1.75 -8.77 12.26
CA ALA A 194 -3.02 -9.38 12.61
C ALA A 194 -4.21 -8.46 12.28
N ARG A 195 -4.14 -7.16 12.63
CA ARG A 195 -5.18 -6.18 12.31
C ARG A 195 -5.36 -5.99 10.78
N ALA A 196 -4.27 -5.93 10.03
CA ALA A 196 -4.32 -5.78 8.57
C ALA A 196 -4.96 -7.01 7.93
N LEU A 197 -4.56 -8.22 8.34
CA LEU A 197 -5.15 -9.48 7.87
C LEU A 197 -6.63 -9.57 8.25
N ALA A 198 -7.01 -9.27 9.49
CA ALA A 198 -8.41 -9.28 9.93
C ALA A 198 -9.28 -8.36 9.08
N ARG A 199 -8.75 -7.17 8.73
CA ARG A 199 -9.47 -6.23 7.87
C ARG A 199 -9.64 -6.79 6.46
N ALA A 200 -8.61 -7.37 5.87
CA ALA A 200 -8.68 -7.98 4.55
C ALA A 200 -9.67 -9.16 4.51
N VAL A 201 -9.60 -10.06 5.50
CA VAL A 201 -10.54 -11.18 5.64
C VAL A 201 -11.98 -10.69 5.79
N LYS A 202 -12.20 -9.60 6.57
CA LYS A 202 -13.53 -9.00 6.72
C LYS A 202 -14.08 -8.44 5.41
N LEU A 203 -13.24 -7.84 4.59
CA LEU A 203 -13.64 -7.26 3.30
C LEU A 203 -13.92 -8.34 2.25
N ALA A 204 -13.11 -9.40 2.25
CA ALA A 204 -13.19 -10.49 1.27
C ALA A 204 -14.21 -11.60 1.65
N GLY A 205 -14.66 -11.63 2.91
CA GLY A 205 -15.42 -12.76 3.47
C GLY A 205 -14.53 -13.94 3.86
N GLY A 206 -13.39 -14.12 3.21
CA GLY A 206 -12.36 -15.13 3.44
C GLY A 206 -11.20 -14.93 2.48
N LEU A 207 -10.01 -15.40 2.87
CA LEU A 207 -8.80 -15.35 2.04
C LEU A 207 -8.06 -16.67 2.13
N THR A 208 -7.55 -17.17 1.01
CA THR A 208 -6.53 -18.22 1.08
C THR A 208 -5.23 -17.62 1.63
N GLU A 209 -4.40 -18.44 2.28
CA GLU A 209 -3.09 -17.98 2.75
C GLU A 209 -2.24 -17.46 1.60
N LYS A 210 -2.34 -18.06 0.41
CA LYS A 210 -1.69 -17.61 -0.82
C LYS A 210 -2.17 -16.20 -1.25
N GLN A 211 -3.49 -15.94 -1.18
CA GLN A 211 -4.02 -14.61 -1.47
C GLN A 211 -3.55 -13.58 -0.44
N ALA A 212 -3.53 -13.94 0.85
CA ALA A 212 -3.05 -13.05 1.91
C ALA A 212 -1.54 -12.76 1.77
N ALA A 213 -0.72 -13.77 1.48
CA ALA A 213 0.71 -13.59 1.19
C ALA A 213 0.92 -12.64 -0.01
N LYS A 214 0.21 -12.86 -1.12
CA LYS A 214 0.27 -12.00 -2.31
C LYS A 214 -0.20 -10.57 -2.02
N LEU A 215 -1.27 -10.42 -1.22
CA LEU A 215 -1.87 -9.12 -0.92
C LEU A 215 -0.91 -8.21 -0.14
N PHE A 216 -0.26 -8.75 0.88
CA PHE A 216 0.60 -7.99 1.79
C PHE A 216 2.09 -8.12 1.48
N ASP A 217 2.47 -8.99 0.54
CA ASP A 217 3.86 -9.34 0.24
C ASP A 217 4.60 -9.85 1.49
N TRP A 218 3.91 -10.63 2.32
CA TRP A 218 4.50 -11.25 3.50
C TRP A 218 5.03 -12.64 3.17
N GLY A 219 6.18 -12.97 3.74
CA GLY A 219 6.67 -14.34 3.75
C GLY A 219 5.80 -15.25 4.62
N GLU A 220 6.10 -16.55 4.57
CA GLU A 220 5.32 -17.59 5.25
C GLU A 220 5.24 -17.37 6.77
N GLU A 221 6.36 -17.11 7.43
CA GLU A 221 6.42 -16.98 8.88
C GLU A 221 5.65 -15.76 9.43
N PRO A 222 5.79 -14.53 8.88
CA PRO A 222 4.97 -13.40 9.29
C PRO A 222 3.47 -13.63 9.08
N LEU A 223 3.07 -14.31 7.99
CA LEU A 223 1.68 -14.63 7.72
C LEU A 223 1.14 -15.66 8.72
N ARG A 224 1.87 -16.75 8.96
CA ARG A 224 1.51 -17.78 9.92
C ARG A 224 1.26 -17.19 11.31
N ARG A 225 2.18 -16.36 11.81
CA ARG A 225 2.03 -15.68 13.10
C ARG A 225 0.81 -14.76 13.14
N ALA A 226 0.50 -14.06 12.05
CA ALA A 226 -0.70 -13.21 11.97
C ALA A 226 -1.98 -14.05 12.04
N VAL A 227 -2.04 -15.20 11.35
CA VAL A 227 -3.18 -16.12 11.38
C VAL A 227 -3.36 -16.72 12.77
N GLU A 228 -2.29 -17.24 13.39
CA GLU A 228 -2.32 -17.81 14.74
C GLU A 228 -2.80 -16.80 15.80
N ARG A 229 -2.32 -15.54 15.71
CA ARG A 229 -2.74 -14.49 16.62
C ARG A 229 -4.21 -14.15 16.49
N LEU A 230 -4.73 -14.11 15.27
CA LEU A 230 -6.16 -13.89 15.02
C LEU A 230 -7.01 -15.07 15.46
N ALA A 231 -6.56 -16.29 15.26
CA ALA A 231 -7.24 -17.50 15.70
C ALA A 231 -7.32 -17.56 17.23
N ALA A 232 -6.21 -17.25 17.92
CA ALA A 232 -6.17 -17.16 19.39
C ALA A 232 -7.14 -16.12 19.94
N ALA A 233 -7.31 -14.97 19.26
CA ALA A 233 -8.28 -13.93 19.59
C ALA A 233 -9.73 -14.31 19.20
N ARG A 234 -9.96 -15.53 18.71
CA ARG A 234 -11.26 -16.04 18.21
C ARG A 234 -11.89 -15.19 17.10
N GLY A 235 -11.10 -14.37 16.41
CA GLY A 235 -11.58 -13.50 15.32
C GLY A 235 -11.78 -14.22 14.00
N VAL A 236 -10.95 -15.23 13.73
CA VAL A 236 -10.96 -16.04 12.51
C VAL A 236 -10.85 -17.53 12.82
N VAL A 237 -11.15 -18.33 11.80
CA VAL A 237 -10.89 -19.77 11.77
C VAL A 237 -10.09 -20.07 10.52
N ARG A 238 -9.09 -20.94 10.64
CA ARG A 238 -8.37 -21.50 9.54
C ARG A 238 -9.06 -22.81 9.13
N LEU A 239 -9.57 -22.85 7.92
CA LEU A 239 -10.22 -24.02 7.34
C LEU A 239 -9.32 -24.61 6.26
N GLU A 240 -9.26 -25.93 6.18
CA GLU A 240 -8.58 -26.64 5.10
C GLU A 240 -9.60 -27.01 4.02
N ARG A 241 -9.35 -26.58 2.79
CA ARG A 241 -10.16 -26.91 1.61
C ARG A 241 -9.27 -27.53 0.53
N GLY A 242 -9.20 -28.85 0.49
CA GLY A 242 -8.30 -29.59 -0.38
C GLY A 242 -6.83 -29.30 -0.03
N ARG A 243 -6.09 -28.68 -0.96
CA ARG A 243 -4.67 -28.33 -0.76
C ARG A 243 -4.44 -26.89 -0.31
N GLU A 244 -5.51 -26.13 -0.06
CA GLU A 244 -5.42 -24.73 0.32
C GLU A 244 -5.98 -24.49 1.72
N ALA A 245 -5.28 -23.67 2.50
CA ALA A 245 -5.79 -23.16 3.76
C ALA A 245 -6.47 -21.81 3.54
N ILE A 246 -7.69 -21.69 4.06
CA ILE A 246 -8.52 -20.49 3.96
C ILE A 246 -8.71 -19.91 5.36
N VAL A 247 -8.45 -18.61 5.50
CA VAL A 247 -8.73 -17.84 6.71
C VAL A 247 -10.07 -17.14 6.54
N VAL A 248 -11.05 -17.46 7.38
CA VAL A 248 -12.40 -16.88 7.35
C VAL A 248 -12.75 -16.28 8.70
N LEU A 249 -13.69 -15.35 8.73
CA LEU A 249 -14.26 -14.90 10.01
C LEU A 249 -15.00 -16.05 10.69
N ARG A 250 -14.82 -16.21 12.01
CA ARG A 250 -15.44 -17.30 12.78
C ARG A 250 -16.95 -17.44 12.52
N ARG A 251 -17.66 -16.32 12.48
CA ARG A 251 -19.10 -16.28 12.20
C ARG A 251 -19.54 -16.91 10.86
N TYR A 252 -18.61 -17.10 9.92
CA TYR A 252 -18.90 -17.76 8.65
C TYR A 252 -18.49 -19.24 8.66
N ALA A 253 -17.62 -19.64 9.58
CA ALA A 253 -17.27 -21.04 9.75
C ALA A 253 -18.41 -21.86 10.41
N ASP A 254 -19.20 -21.19 11.27
CA ASP A 254 -20.35 -21.82 11.95
C ASP A 254 -21.58 -21.96 11.03
N ALA A 255 -21.55 -21.35 9.84
CA ALA A 255 -22.63 -21.36 8.85
C ALA A 255 -22.35 -22.25 7.63
N ALA A 256 -21.20 -22.92 7.58
CA ALA A 256 -20.76 -23.81 6.50
C ALA A 256 -20.77 -25.28 6.93
#